data_5117c2c5fe027dc7402245519cc3fc5c
#
_entry.id   5117c2c5fe027dc7402245519cc3fc5c
#
_cell.length_a   1.000
_cell.length_b   1.000
_cell.length_c   1.000
_cell.angle_alpha   90.00
_cell.angle_beta   90.00
_cell.angle_gamma   90.00
#
_symmetry.space_group_name_H-M   'P 1'
#
loop_
_entity.id
_entity.type
_entity.pdbx_description
1 polymer ?
#
loop_
_entity_poly.entity_id
_entity_poly.type
_entity_poly.pdbx_seq_one_letter_code
_entity_poly.pdbx_strand_id
1 'polypeptide(L)'
;MRFKISALRSSIQIVSFLFLFGWASVAQARQDVVKDQFEVRDGGTLYLDLDYGDVALRTHDENVLLITMQRDVDGVSDGELKDMLSRQDYRFERDGNDVIVEVEFREDATDRAWKRWKRDYDLDLDLEILIPERFNVEFRTGAGNVELAHLIGNVSGRTGAGNLEFDAISGTIDITSGAGNIDNSDTDGDVNVESGAGTVDLEGIRGRIEASTGAGNINASILDQLVGDSSFQTGAGNVVVYIADDVGADVEGRASLGNARSEFDVRTRGKFISKSFSGRINGGGPAITMSSGVGNVSLRRN
;
A
#
# COMPACT_ATOMS: atom_id res chain seq x y z
N MET A 1 -38.08 -63.32 38.80
CA MET A 1 -38.38 -62.02 39.39
C MET A 1 -38.40 -60.96 38.29
N ARG A 2 -39.61 -60.57 37.84
CA ARG A 2 -39.80 -59.65 36.71
C ARG A 2 -40.08 -58.26 37.30
N PHE A 3 -39.29 -57.26 36.96
CA PHE A 3 -39.61 -55.86 37.23
C PHE A 3 -40.19 -55.21 35.98
N LYS A 4 -41.39 -54.71 36.12
CA LYS A 4 -42.10 -53.83 35.16
C LYS A 4 -41.56 -52.43 35.24
N ILE A 5 -41.19 -51.86 34.09
CA ILE A 5 -40.92 -50.42 33.99
C ILE A 5 -42.14 -49.79 33.36
N SER A 6 -42.81 -48.91 34.13
CA SER A 6 -43.95 -48.11 33.67
C SER A 6 -43.46 -46.87 32.95
N ALA A 7 -43.92 -46.65 31.73
CA ALA A 7 -43.65 -45.47 30.94
C ALA A 7 -44.49 -44.28 31.42
N LEU A 8 -43.80 -43.20 31.87
CA LEU A 8 -44.44 -41.94 32.17
C LEU A 8 -44.39 -41.05 30.91
N ARG A 9 -45.56 -40.83 30.30
CA ARG A 9 -45.72 -39.86 29.19
C ARG A 9 -45.82 -38.45 29.82
N SER A 10 -44.83 -37.64 29.63
CA SER A 10 -44.87 -36.20 29.91
C SER A 10 -45.31 -35.45 28.65
N SER A 11 -46.43 -34.77 28.74
CA SER A 11 -46.98 -33.92 27.69
C SER A 11 -46.26 -32.56 27.74
N ILE A 12 -45.43 -32.30 26.72
CA ILE A 12 -44.83 -30.97 26.54
C ILE A 12 -45.82 -30.14 25.74
N GLN A 13 -46.38 -29.13 26.42
CA GLN A 13 -47.16 -28.08 25.75
C GLN A 13 -46.17 -27.12 25.05
N ILE A 14 -46.23 -27.05 23.73
CA ILE A 14 -45.52 -26.09 22.91
C ILE A 14 -46.28 -24.75 23.02
N VAL A 15 -45.74 -23.80 23.78
CA VAL A 15 -46.22 -22.43 23.73
C VAL A 15 -45.57 -21.73 22.54
N SER A 16 -46.36 -21.52 21.48
CA SER A 16 -45.96 -20.76 20.30
C SER A 16 -45.88 -19.29 20.67
N PHE A 17 -44.70 -18.77 20.93
CA PHE A 17 -44.44 -17.34 20.97
C PHE A 17 -44.33 -16.82 19.52
N LEU A 18 -45.37 -16.13 19.07
CA LEU A 18 -45.33 -15.34 17.84
C LEU A 18 -44.46 -14.11 18.11
N PHE A 19 -43.18 -14.16 17.71
CA PHE A 19 -42.36 -12.98 17.59
C PHE A 19 -42.76 -12.24 16.30
N LEU A 20 -43.47 -11.14 16.47
CA LEU A 20 -43.62 -10.12 15.43
C LEU A 20 -42.25 -9.48 15.24
N PHE A 21 -41.44 -10.04 14.33
CA PHE A 21 -40.28 -9.36 13.78
C PHE A 21 -40.78 -8.22 12.90
N GLY A 22 -40.70 -6.99 13.44
CA GLY A 22 -40.75 -5.81 12.60
C GLY A 22 -39.62 -5.90 11.57
N TRP A 23 -39.97 -5.89 10.32
CA TRP A 23 -39.03 -5.77 9.22
C TRP A 23 -38.44 -4.37 9.24
N ALA A 24 -37.36 -4.18 9.99
CA ALA A 24 -36.43 -3.12 9.67
C ALA A 24 -35.75 -3.59 8.36
N SER A 25 -36.07 -2.95 7.25
CA SER A 25 -35.31 -3.10 6.01
C SER A 25 -33.92 -2.54 6.31
N VAL A 26 -33.00 -3.39 6.72
CA VAL A 26 -31.58 -3.10 6.65
C VAL A 26 -31.28 -3.01 5.15
N ALA A 27 -30.92 -1.83 4.68
CA ALA A 27 -30.36 -1.69 3.33
C ALA A 27 -29.17 -2.64 3.28
N GLN A 28 -29.32 -3.72 2.51
CA GLN A 28 -28.29 -4.71 2.35
C GLN A 28 -27.40 -4.17 1.25
N ALA A 29 -26.13 -3.90 1.56
CA ALA A 29 -25.12 -3.62 0.56
C ALA A 29 -25.17 -4.75 -0.49
N ARG A 30 -25.16 -4.36 -1.75
CA ARG A 30 -25.23 -5.32 -2.85
C ARG A 30 -23.85 -5.54 -3.37
N GLN A 31 -23.40 -6.77 -3.23
CA GLN A 31 -22.07 -7.21 -3.55
C GLN A 31 -22.08 -8.05 -4.82
N ASP A 32 -21.18 -7.70 -5.76
CA ASP A 32 -20.84 -8.54 -6.90
C ASP A 32 -19.41 -9.04 -6.72
N VAL A 33 -19.23 -10.35 -6.86
CA VAL A 33 -17.93 -11.00 -6.63
C VAL A 33 -17.52 -11.77 -7.87
N VAL A 34 -16.36 -11.43 -8.42
CA VAL A 34 -15.73 -12.12 -9.53
C VAL A 34 -14.48 -12.83 -9.03
N LYS A 35 -14.33 -14.11 -9.38
CA LYS A 35 -13.15 -14.90 -9.01
C LYS A 35 -12.55 -15.55 -10.24
N ASP A 36 -11.22 -15.58 -10.28
CA ASP A 36 -10.45 -16.30 -11.29
C ASP A 36 -9.18 -16.89 -10.69
N GLN A 37 -8.58 -17.87 -11.40
CA GLN A 37 -7.33 -18.49 -10.96
C GLN A 37 -6.48 -18.89 -12.16
N PHE A 38 -5.15 -18.77 -12.00
CA PHE A 38 -4.19 -19.13 -13.02
C PHE A 38 -3.08 -20.00 -12.44
N GLU A 39 -2.77 -21.11 -13.10
CA GLU A 39 -1.56 -21.87 -12.79
C GLU A 39 -0.34 -21.10 -13.28
N VAL A 40 0.54 -20.76 -12.37
CA VAL A 40 1.79 -20.01 -12.60
C VAL A 40 2.96 -20.72 -11.95
N ARG A 41 4.16 -20.21 -12.14
CA ARG A 41 5.39 -20.72 -11.51
C ARG A 41 6.17 -19.57 -10.93
N ASP A 42 7.16 -19.88 -10.09
CA ASP A 42 8.12 -18.90 -9.59
C ASP A 42 8.70 -18.04 -10.72
N GLY A 43 8.90 -16.74 -10.44
CA GLY A 43 9.56 -15.81 -11.33
C GLY A 43 8.69 -15.18 -12.43
N GLY A 44 7.36 -15.36 -12.39
CA GLY A 44 6.42 -14.62 -13.21
C GLY A 44 6.18 -13.20 -12.70
N THR A 45 5.37 -12.44 -13.44
CA THR A 45 5.01 -11.07 -13.09
C THR A 45 3.49 -10.90 -13.08
N LEU A 46 3.00 -10.27 -12.03
CA LEU A 46 1.62 -9.76 -11.98
C LEU A 46 1.62 -8.32 -12.48
N TYR A 47 0.91 -8.07 -13.59
CA TYR A 47 0.64 -6.73 -14.12
C TYR A 47 -0.76 -6.29 -13.69
N LEU A 48 -0.83 -5.19 -12.95
CA LEU A 48 -2.09 -4.58 -12.51
C LEU A 48 -2.26 -3.23 -13.18
N ASP A 49 -3.39 -3.00 -13.84
CA ASP A 49 -3.77 -1.69 -14.39
C ASP A 49 -5.21 -1.37 -14.00
N LEU A 50 -5.36 -0.42 -13.08
CA LEU A 50 -6.63 -0.08 -12.45
C LEU A 50 -6.90 1.41 -12.53
N ASP A 51 -8.07 1.80 -13.02
CA ASP A 51 -8.51 3.20 -12.92
C ASP A 51 -8.70 3.64 -11.47
N TYR A 52 -9.25 2.75 -10.62
CA TYR A 52 -9.37 2.93 -9.18
C TYR A 52 -9.66 1.59 -8.48
N GLY A 53 -9.54 1.57 -7.16
CA GLY A 53 -9.84 0.43 -6.29
C GLY A 53 -8.69 0.11 -5.35
N ASP A 54 -9.02 -0.49 -4.24
CA ASP A 54 -8.05 -0.95 -3.25
C ASP A 54 -7.55 -2.34 -3.64
N VAL A 55 -6.24 -2.55 -3.45
CA VAL A 55 -5.57 -3.81 -3.81
C VAL A 55 -4.85 -4.36 -2.60
N ALA A 56 -5.22 -5.57 -2.19
CA ALA A 56 -4.50 -6.35 -1.20
C ALA A 56 -3.80 -7.54 -1.86
N LEU A 57 -2.46 -7.46 -1.94
CA LEU A 57 -1.62 -8.54 -2.46
C LEU A 57 -1.06 -9.34 -1.27
N ARG A 58 -1.29 -10.64 -1.29
CA ARG A 58 -0.78 -11.57 -0.29
C ARG A 58 -0.05 -12.71 -0.97
N THR A 59 0.95 -13.25 -0.32
CA THR A 59 1.72 -14.36 -0.86
C THR A 59 1.32 -15.70 -0.24
N HIS A 60 1.58 -16.77 -0.97
CA HIS A 60 1.42 -18.15 -0.52
C HIS A 60 2.44 -19.07 -1.22
N ASP A 61 2.56 -20.31 -0.77
CA ASP A 61 3.54 -21.29 -1.24
C ASP A 61 3.08 -22.16 -2.42
N GLU A 62 1.89 -21.89 -2.98
CA GLU A 62 1.34 -22.66 -4.11
C GLU A 62 1.66 -21.98 -5.45
N ASN A 63 1.77 -22.82 -6.51
CA ASN A 63 2.02 -22.38 -7.90
C ASN A 63 0.70 -21.97 -8.60
N VAL A 64 -0.06 -21.12 -7.97
CA VAL A 64 -1.33 -20.59 -8.47
C VAL A 64 -1.48 -19.14 -8.10
N LEU A 65 -2.06 -18.34 -8.98
CA LEU A 65 -2.46 -16.98 -8.69
C LEU A 65 -3.99 -16.95 -8.60
N LEU A 66 -4.51 -16.44 -7.49
CA LEU A 66 -5.94 -16.35 -7.24
C LEU A 66 -6.36 -14.88 -7.20
N ILE A 67 -7.44 -14.55 -7.90
CA ILE A 67 -8.00 -13.20 -7.93
C ILE A 67 -9.41 -13.25 -7.37
N THR A 68 -9.70 -12.36 -6.42
CA THR A 68 -11.05 -12.08 -5.97
C THR A 68 -11.29 -10.58 -6.11
N MET A 69 -12.18 -10.18 -6.99
CA MET A 69 -12.63 -8.80 -7.15
C MET A 69 -14.01 -8.68 -6.53
N GLN A 70 -14.15 -7.78 -5.57
CA GLN A 70 -15.42 -7.43 -4.93
C GLN A 70 -15.83 -6.02 -5.37
N ARG A 71 -17.11 -5.87 -5.69
CA ARG A 71 -17.68 -4.58 -6.10
C ARG A 71 -18.93 -4.35 -5.28
N ASP A 72 -18.87 -3.35 -4.43
CA ASP A 72 -19.95 -2.99 -3.52
C ASP A 72 -20.51 -1.61 -3.86
N VAL A 73 -21.82 -1.49 -3.83
CA VAL A 73 -22.49 -0.21 -4.02
C VAL A 73 -23.63 -0.08 -3.02
N ASP A 74 -23.56 0.95 -2.22
CA ASP A 74 -24.59 1.24 -1.24
C ASP A 74 -25.75 2.05 -1.85
N GLY A 75 -26.98 1.71 -1.43
CA GLY A 75 -28.17 2.50 -1.68
C GLY A 75 -28.75 2.44 -3.08
N VAL A 76 -28.31 1.51 -3.94
CA VAL A 76 -28.80 1.35 -5.31
C VAL A 76 -29.79 0.20 -5.48
N SER A 77 -30.64 0.29 -6.50
CA SER A 77 -31.50 -0.81 -6.94
C SER A 77 -30.71 -1.82 -7.80
N ASP A 78 -31.25 -3.06 -7.97
CA ASP A 78 -30.64 -4.09 -8.84
C ASP A 78 -30.43 -3.61 -10.29
N GLY A 79 -31.32 -2.78 -10.79
CA GLY A 79 -31.22 -2.23 -12.14
C GLY A 79 -30.09 -1.22 -12.27
N GLU A 80 -29.93 -0.37 -11.27
CA GLU A 80 -28.86 0.62 -11.21
C GLU A 80 -27.50 -0.04 -11.05
N LEU A 81 -27.38 -1.01 -10.13
CA LEU A 81 -26.15 -1.79 -9.96
C LEU A 81 -25.74 -2.45 -11.29
N LYS A 82 -26.67 -3.11 -11.98
CA LYS A 82 -26.39 -3.77 -13.25
C LYS A 82 -25.94 -2.79 -14.35
N ASP A 83 -26.54 -1.61 -14.40
CA ASP A 83 -26.14 -0.55 -15.35
C ASP A 83 -24.71 -0.09 -15.03
N MET A 84 -24.37 0.06 -13.77
CA MET A 84 -23.04 0.43 -13.31
C MET A 84 -21.99 -0.59 -13.68
N LEU A 85 -22.21 -1.83 -13.31
CA LEU A 85 -21.28 -2.93 -13.59
C LEU A 85 -21.08 -3.12 -15.10
N SER A 86 -22.09 -2.80 -15.93
CA SER A 86 -21.96 -2.86 -17.39
C SER A 86 -21.02 -1.81 -17.99
N ARG A 87 -20.66 -0.79 -17.23
CA ARG A 87 -19.75 0.29 -17.64
C ARG A 87 -18.31 0.05 -17.17
N GLN A 88 -18.09 -0.98 -16.38
CA GLN A 88 -16.78 -1.41 -15.96
C GLN A 88 -16.36 -2.60 -16.81
N ASP A 89 -15.26 -2.45 -17.53
CA ASP A 89 -14.60 -3.56 -18.20
C ASP A 89 -13.51 -4.09 -17.30
N TYR A 90 -13.38 -5.40 -17.23
CA TYR A 90 -12.26 -6.05 -16.56
C TYR A 90 -11.71 -7.17 -17.43
N ARG A 91 -10.41 -7.41 -17.33
CA ARG A 91 -9.72 -8.48 -18.02
C ARG A 91 -8.74 -9.15 -17.07
N PHE A 92 -8.92 -10.46 -16.90
CA PHE A 92 -7.96 -11.31 -16.21
C PHE A 92 -7.43 -12.30 -17.24
N GLU A 93 -6.15 -12.24 -17.50
CA GLU A 93 -5.52 -13.02 -18.56
C GLU A 93 -4.15 -13.52 -18.13
N ARG A 94 -3.79 -14.72 -18.58
CA ARG A 94 -2.45 -15.25 -18.40
C ARG A 94 -1.69 -15.24 -19.74
N ASP A 95 -0.53 -14.65 -19.77
CA ASP A 95 0.42 -14.71 -20.88
C ASP A 95 1.73 -15.42 -20.44
N GLY A 96 1.85 -16.68 -20.83
CA GLY A 96 2.97 -17.52 -20.40
C GLY A 96 2.96 -17.78 -18.89
N ASN A 97 3.87 -17.17 -18.16
CA ASN A 97 3.95 -17.22 -16.69
C ASN A 97 3.50 -15.93 -16.01
N ASP A 98 3.15 -14.93 -16.80
CA ASP A 98 2.70 -13.64 -16.33
C ASP A 98 1.17 -13.59 -16.27
N VAL A 99 0.63 -12.76 -15.38
CA VAL A 99 -0.81 -12.55 -15.25
C VAL A 99 -1.11 -11.05 -15.36
N ILE A 100 -2.11 -10.74 -16.17
CA ILE A 100 -2.55 -9.38 -16.44
C ILE A 100 -3.94 -9.20 -15.83
N VAL A 101 -4.07 -8.18 -14.98
CA VAL A 101 -5.32 -7.78 -14.34
C VAL A 101 -5.58 -6.33 -14.70
N GLU A 102 -6.59 -6.11 -15.51
CA GLU A 102 -7.01 -4.76 -15.93
C GLU A 102 -8.45 -4.52 -15.48
N VAL A 103 -8.68 -3.34 -14.90
CA VAL A 103 -10.04 -2.89 -14.53
C VAL A 103 -10.18 -1.43 -14.93
N GLU A 104 -11.00 -1.19 -15.93
CA GLU A 104 -11.19 0.13 -16.53
C GLU A 104 -12.66 0.56 -16.47
N PHE A 105 -12.90 1.85 -16.32
CA PHE A 105 -14.21 2.43 -16.49
C PHE A 105 -14.37 3.01 -17.88
N ARG A 106 -15.43 2.60 -18.57
CA ARG A 106 -15.83 3.26 -19.81
C ARG A 106 -16.27 4.69 -19.52
N GLU A 107 -15.41 5.65 -19.77
CA GLU A 107 -15.77 7.05 -19.80
C GLU A 107 -16.48 7.38 -21.14
N ASP A 108 -17.78 7.21 -21.20
CA ASP A 108 -18.58 7.92 -22.20
C ASP A 108 -18.57 9.41 -21.82
N ALA A 109 -17.59 10.14 -22.38
CA ALA A 109 -17.30 11.54 -22.06
C ALA A 109 -18.49 12.50 -22.21
N THR A 110 -19.59 12.06 -22.82
CA THR A 110 -20.80 12.82 -23.08
C THR A 110 -21.93 12.57 -22.08
N ASP A 111 -21.82 11.55 -21.24
CA ASP A 111 -22.92 11.19 -20.35
C ASP A 111 -22.91 12.01 -19.04
N ARG A 112 -23.73 13.08 -19.04
CA ARG A 112 -23.95 13.90 -17.83
C ARG A 112 -24.59 13.11 -16.70
N ALA A 113 -25.31 12.02 -17.00
CA ALA A 113 -25.93 11.15 -16.03
C ALA A 113 -24.87 10.36 -15.27
N TRP A 114 -23.85 9.82 -15.97
CA TRP A 114 -22.72 9.16 -15.38
C TRP A 114 -21.90 10.06 -14.44
N LYS A 115 -21.57 11.29 -14.88
CA LYS A 115 -20.84 12.26 -14.04
C LYS A 115 -21.62 12.67 -12.78
N ARG A 116 -22.95 12.77 -12.86
CA ARG A 116 -23.80 13.03 -11.70
C ARG A 116 -23.80 11.83 -10.78
N TRP A 117 -23.92 10.67 -11.37
CA TRP A 117 -24.05 9.42 -10.69
C TRP A 117 -22.76 9.03 -9.93
N LYS A 118 -21.56 9.10 -10.56
CA LYS A 118 -20.25 8.91 -9.90
C LYS A 118 -20.04 9.87 -8.69
N ARG A 119 -20.78 10.97 -8.64
CA ARG A 119 -20.78 11.90 -7.50
C ARG A 119 -21.76 11.51 -6.41
N ASP A 120 -22.86 10.86 -6.79
CA ASP A 120 -24.00 10.60 -5.91
C ASP A 120 -23.96 9.18 -5.29
N TYR A 121 -23.15 8.28 -5.85
CA TYR A 121 -22.95 6.89 -5.38
C TYR A 121 -21.46 6.58 -5.24
N ASP A 122 -21.13 5.86 -4.18
CA ASP A 122 -19.79 5.36 -3.93
C ASP A 122 -19.74 3.91 -4.41
N LEU A 123 -18.88 3.62 -5.38
CA LEU A 123 -18.60 2.27 -5.82
C LEU A 123 -17.27 1.86 -5.22
N ASP A 124 -17.33 0.96 -4.26
CA ASP A 124 -16.15 0.34 -3.70
C ASP A 124 -15.71 -0.83 -4.58
N LEU A 125 -14.44 -0.83 -4.94
CA LEU A 125 -13.78 -1.88 -5.68
C LEU A 125 -12.58 -2.39 -4.88
N ASP A 126 -12.67 -3.64 -4.44
CA ASP A 126 -11.61 -4.30 -3.71
C ASP A 126 -11.07 -5.49 -4.51
N LEU A 127 -9.77 -5.53 -4.72
CA LEU A 127 -9.07 -6.67 -5.27
C LEU A 127 -8.22 -7.35 -4.20
N GLU A 128 -8.55 -8.59 -3.89
CA GLU A 128 -7.69 -9.48 -3.11
C GLU A 128 -7.02 -10.45 -4.07
N ILE A 129 -5.67 -10.42 -4.14
CA ILE A 129 -4.91 -11.28 -5.04
C ILE A 129 -3.88 -12.06 -4.23
N LEU A 130 -3.94 -13.39 -4.34
CA LEU A 130 -2.93 -14.28 -3.78
C LEU A 130 -1.96 -14.68 -4.88
N ILE A 131 -0.68 -14.42 -4.66
CA ILE A 131 0.42 -14.70 -5.61
C ILE A 131 1.45 -15.65 -4.98
N PRO A 132 2.21 -16.40 -5.78
CA PRO A 132 3.36 -17.13 -5.24
C PRO A 132 4.35 -16.19 -4.54
N GLU A 133 5.01 -16.67 -3.48
CA GLU A 133 6.02 -15.86 -2.77
C GLU A 133 7.13 -15.34 -3.70
N ARG A 134 7.51 -16.13 -4.73
CA ARG A 134 8.56 -15.78 -5.72
C ARG A 134 7.94 -15.26 -7.01
N PHE A 135 7.50 -14.01 -6.97
CA PHE A 135 6.83 -13.36 -8.09
C PHE A 135 7.24 -11.90 -8.19
N ASN A 136 7.04 -11.24 -9.32
CA ASN A 136 7.21 -9.80 -9.45
C ASN A 136 5.85 -9.12 -9.52
N VAL A 137 5.80 -7.84 -9.14
CA VAL A 137 4.59 -7.05 -9.20
C VAL A 137 4.86 -5.74 -9.94
N GLU A 138 4.12 -5.48 -11.00
CA GLU A 138 4.06 -4.18 -11.66
C GLU A 138 2.64 -3.66 -11.61
N PHE A 139 2.43 -2.46 -11.03
CA PHE A 139 1.09 -1.91 -10.92
C PHE A 139 0.98 -0.46 -11.38
N ARG A 140 -0.19 -0.14 -11.91
CA ARG A 140 -0.65 1.23 -12.16
C ARG A 140 -2.05 1.37 -11.59
N THR A 141 -2.26 2.40 -10.79
CA THR A 141 -3.60 2.72 -10.32
C THR A 141 -3.85 4.22 -10.40
N GLY A 142 -5.01 4.61 -10.86
CA GLY A 142 -5.42 6.01 -10.85
C GLY A 142 -5.68 6.49 -9.43
N ALA A 143 -6.39 5.70 -8.62
CA ALA A 143 -6.66 5.99 -7.21
C ALA A 143 -6.96 4.69 -6.44
N GLY A 144 -6.57 4.63 -5.17
CA GLY A 144 -6.78 3.49 -4.28
C GLY A 144 -5.50 3.09 -3.56
N ASN A 145 -5.65 2.33 -2.51
CA ASN A 145 -4.56 1.85 -1.68
C ASN A 145 -3.98 0.55 -2.27
N VAL A 146 -2.69 0.33 -2.08
CA VAL A 146 -2.05 -0.94 -2.45
C VAL A 146 -1.26 -1.44 -1.25
N GLU A 147 -1.59 -2.65 -0.82
CA GLU A 147 -0.90 -3.36 0.26
C GLU A 147 -0.23 -4.61 -0.30
N LEU A 148 1.03 -4.83 0.03
CA LEU A 148 1.79 -6.02 -0.37
C LEU A 148 2.74 -6.45 0.74
N ALA A 149 2.69 -7.72 1.09
CA ALA A 149 3.58 -8.26 2.10
C ALA A 149 4.20 -9.60 1.70
N HIS A 150 5.44 -9.87 2.23
CA HIS A 150 6.15 -11.15 2.17
C HIS A 150 6.52 -11.61 0.75
N LEU A 151 6.97 -10.70 -0.12
CA LEU A 151 7.35 -11.02 -1.50
C LEU A 151 8.85 -11.26 -1.65
N ILE A 152 9.21 -12.26 -2.43
CA ILE A 152 10.56 -12.47 -2.97
C ILE A 152 10.51 -12.13 -4.47
N GLY A 153 10.78 -10.87 -4.80
CA GLY A 153 10.69 -10.35 -6.16
C GLY A 153 10.70 -8.83 -6.19
N ASN A 154 10.69 -8.27 -7.39
CA ASN A 154 10.72 -6.83 -7.57
C ASN A 154 9.30 -6.25 -7.59
N VAL A 155 9.17 -5.06 -7.04
CA VAL A 155 7.93 -4.28 -7.04
C VAL A 155 8.19 -2.98 -7.79
N SER A 156 7.42 -2.73 -8.83
CA SER A 156 7.41 -1.43 -9.50
C SER A 156 5.98 -0.92 -9.63
N GLY A 157 5.77 0.36 -9.35
CA GLY A 157 4.40 0.85 -9.35
C GLY A 157 4.24 2.34 -9.50
N ARG A 158 3.07 2.72 -10.02
CA ARG A 158 2.65 4.12 -10.12
C ARG A 158 1.22 4.27 -9.67
N THR A 159 0.99 5.25 -8.78
CA THR A 159 -0.36 5.63 -8.37
C THR A 159 -0.61 7.12 -8.57
N GLY A 160 -1.81 7.46 -8.98
CA GLY A 160 -2.25 8.87 -8.99
C GLY A 160 -2.53 9.37 -7.59
N ALA A 161 -3.25 8.59 -6.77
CA ALA A 161 -3.57 8.92 -5.39
C ALA A 161 -3.89 7.64 -4.59
N GLY A 162 -3.53 7.62 -3.30
CA GLY A 162 -3.75 6.50 -2.39
C GLY A 162 -2.51 6.16 -1.59
N ASN A 163 -2.70 5.41 -0.52
CA ASN A 163 -1.59 4.98 0.31
C ASN A 163 -1.01 3.67 -0.21
N LEU A 164 0.29 3.54 -0.09
CA LEU A 164 1.03 2.35 -0.49
C LEU A 164 1.73 1.78 0.74
N GLU A 165 1.53 0.50 1.00
CA GLU A 165 2.13 -0.20 2.13
C GLU A 165 2.86 -1.45 1.63
N PHE A 166 4.16 -1.53 1.93
CA PHE A 166 5.02 -2.66 1.57
C PHE A 166 5.70 -3.20 2.82
N ASP A 167 5.62 -4.49 3.04
CA ASP A 167 6.24 -5.14 4.19
C ASP A 167 6.95 -6.44 3.79
N ALA A 168 8.15 -6.65 4.35
CA ALA A 168 8.95 -7.86 4.18
C ALA A 168 9.19 -8.23 2.70
N ILE A 169 9.74 -7.29 1.94
CA ILE A 169 10.06 -7.47 0.52
C ILE A 169 11.54 -7.84 0.35
N SER A 170 11.80 -8.96 -0.34
CA SER A 170 13.15 -9.37 -0.74
C SER A 170 13.33 -9.13 -2.24
N GLY A 171 13.81 -7.92 -2.58
CA GLY A 171 13.94 -7.45 -3.96
C GLY A 171 13.96 -5.92 -4.04
N THR A 172 13.90 -5.37 -5.24
CA THR A 172 13.89 -3.91 -5.44
C THR A 172 12.48 -3.35 -5.42
N ILE A 173 12.36 -2.14 -4.87
CA ILE A 173 11.10 -1.37 -4.87
C ILE A 173 11.33 -0.07 -5.64
N ASP A 174 10.51 0.19 -6.67
CA ASP A 174 10.55 1.40 -7.50
C ASP A 174 9.12 1.98 -7.65
N ILE A 175 8.83 3.03 -6.88
CA ILE A 175 7.47 3.55 -6.72
C ILE A 175 7.40 5.04 -7.02
N THR A 176 6.40 5.43 -7.80
CA THR A 176 6.02 6.83 -8.03
C THR A 176 4.57 7.04 -7.61
N SER A 177 4.32 7.98 -6.69
CA SER A 177 2.98 8.39 -6.24
C SER A 177 2.71 9.86 -6.56
N GLY A 178 1.51 10.15 -7.07
CA GLY A 178 1.07 11.54 -7.20
C GLY A 178 0.70 12.17 -5.86
N ALA A 179 -0.05 11.45 -5.02
CA ALA A 179 -0.44 11.88 -3.68
C ALA A 179 -0.80 10.67 -2.81
N GLY A 180 -0.48 10.75 -1.52
CA GLY A 180 -0.70 9.69 -0.54
C GLY A 180 0.58 9.31 0.19
N ASN A 181 0.44 8.55 1.24
CA ASN A 181 1.58 8.11 2.03
C ASN A 181 2.18 6.83 1.43
N ILE A 182 3.49 6.67 1.62
CA ILE A 182 4.23 5.47 1.26
C ILE A 182 4.90 4.96 2.53
N ASP A 183 4.49 3.79 2.96
CA ASP A 183 5.02 3.09 4.11
C ASP A 183 5.75 1.82 3.62
N ASN A 184 7.02 1.69 3.92
CA ASN A 184 7.80 0.52 3.54
C ASN A 184 8.65 0.04 4.72
N SER A 185 8.46 -1.22 5.08
CA SER A 185 9.18 -1.86 6.17
C SER A 185 9.86 -3.16 5.72
N ASP A 186 10.98 -3.48 6.39
CA ASP A 186 11.73 -4.73 6.24
C ASP A 186 12.06 -5.15 4.79
N THR A 187 12.65 -4.24 4.02
CA THR A 187 13.08 -4.54 2.65
C THR A 187 14.55 -4.95 2.59
N ASP A 188 14.82 -6.12 1.99
CA ASP A 188 16.16 -6.59 1.61
C ASP A 188 16.38 -6.33 0.12
N GLY A 189 16.85 -5.13 -0.20
CA GLY A 189 17.06 -4.64 -1.55
C GLY A 189 17.01 -3.12 -1.65
N ASP A 190 17.23 -2.59 -2.86
CA ASP A 190 17.21 -1.15 -3.10
C ASP A 190 15.77 -0.61 -3.14
N VAL A 191 15.57 0.57 -2.54
CA VAL A 191 14.27 1.26 -2.49
C VAL A 191 14.40 2.62 -3.15
N ASN A 192 13.60 2.84 -4.20
CA ASN A 192 13.43 4.12 -4.87
C ASN A 192 11.97 4.56 -4.78
N VAL A 193 11.69 5.67 -4.09
CA VAL A 193 10.33 6.19 -3.92
C VAL A 193 10.27 7.68 -4.23
N GLU A 194 9.31 8.03 -5.10
CA GLU A 194 8.99 9.41 -5.44
C GLU A 194 7.52 9.70 -5.13
N SER A 195 7.24 10.76 -4.36
CA SER A 195 5.88 11.21 -4.08
C SER A 195 5.71 12.68 -4.46
N GLY A 196 4.60 13.02 -5.09
CA GLY A 196 4.23 14.42 -5.31
C GLY A 196 3.83 15.10 -4.01
N ALA A 197 3.00 14.42 -3.19
CA ALA A 197 2.57 14.93 -1.87
C ALA A 197 2.22 13.76 -0.93
N GLY A 198 2.68 13.83 0.31
CA GLY A 198 2.45 12.81 1.34
C GLY A 198 3.70 12.50 2.14
N THR A 199 3.52 11.72 3.17
CA THR A 199 4.62 11.24 3.99
C THR A 199 5.22 9.97 3.38
N VAL A 200 6.54 9.86 3.47
CA VAL A 200 7.29 8.65 3.11
C VAL A 200 7.96 8.14 4.39
N ASP A 201 7.54 6.97 4.84
CA ASP A 201 8.06 6.29 6.01
C ASP A 201 8.80 5.02 5.58
N LEU A 202 10.09 4.90 5.94
CA LEU A 202 10.98 3.81 5.52
C LEU A 202 11.68 3.23 6.73
N GLU A 203 11.49 1.93 6.99
CA GLU A 203 12.07 1.26 8.14
C GLU A 203 12.72 -0.07 7.73
N GLY A 204 13.88 -0.38 8.30
CA GLY A 204 14.52 -1.69 8.14
C GLY A 204 15.02 -2.01 6.73
N ILE A 205 15.41 -1.00 5.96
CA ILE A 205 15.90 -1.18 4.60
C ILE A 205 17.38 -1.57 4.61
N ARG A 206 17.74 -2.65 3.93
CA ARG A 206 19.13 -3.17 3.86
C ARG A 206 19.83 -2.84 2.53
N GLY A 207 19.20 -2.10 1.65
CA GLY A 207 19.73 -1.64 0.37
C GLY A 207 20.09 -0.16 0.35
N ARG A 208 20.26 0.36 -0.86
CA ARG A 208 20.33 1.79 -1.12
C ARG A 208 18.93 2.39 -1.05
N ILE A 209 18.83 3.63 -0.53
CA ILE A 209 17.55 4.32 -0.43
C ILE A 209 17.62 5.64 -1.22
N GLU A 210 16.69 5.80 -2.16
CA GLU A 210 16.39 7.09 -2.79
C GLU A 210 14.94 7.44 -2.48
N ALA A 211 14.73 8.49 -1.69
CA ALA A 211 13.40 8.92 -1.29
C ALA A 211 13.20 10.42 -1.57
N SER A 212 12.15 10.74 -2.32
CA SER A 212 11.81 12.13 -2.61
C SER A 212 10.33 12.42 -2.47
N THR A 213 10.00 13.63 -1.97
CA THR A 213 8.61 14.12 -1.97
C THR A 213 8.58 15.61 -2.32
N GLY A 214 7.60 16.01 -3.10
CA GLY A 214 7.39 17.42 -3.43
C GLY A 214 6.92 18.21 -2.21
N ALA A 215 5.92 17.71 -1.50
CA ALA A 215 5.37 18.31 -0.28
C ALA A 215 4.98 17.20 0.71
N GLY A 216 5.73 17.09 1.79
CA GLY A 216 5.52 16.05 2.82
C GLY A 216 6.78 15.78 3.62
N ASN A 217 6.68 14.88 4.57
CA ASN A 217 7.80 14.49 5.38
C ASN A 217 8.42 13.19 4.86
N ILE A 218 9.72 13.03 5.13
CA ILE A 218 10.41 11.77 4.94
C ILE A 218 10.96 11.36 6.30
N ASN A 219 10.58 10.18 6.77
CA ASN A 219 11.14 9.55 7.94
C ASN A 219 11.81 8.25 7.51
N ALA A 220 13.05 8.04 7.90
CA ALA A 220 13.75 6.80 7.60
C ALA A 220 14.47 6.28 8.84
N SER A 221 14.45 4.97 9.04
CA SER A 221 15.13 4.27 10.12
C SER A 221 16.14 3.29 9.54
N ILE A 222 17.43 3.59 9.70
CA ILE A 222 18.56 2.80 9.21
C ILE A 222 19.11 2.00 10.38
N LEU A 223 18.76 0.72 10.43
CA LEU A 223 19.09 -0.17 11.53
C LEU A 223 20.36 -0.99 11.25
N ASP A 224 20.64 -1.25 9.97
CA ASP A 224 21.77 -2.04 9.50
C ASP A 224 22.71 -1.19 8.61
N GLN A 225 23.95 -1.65 8.43
CA GLN A 225 24.91 -0.99 7.56
C GLN A 225 24.41 -0.95 6.12
N LEU A 226 24.22 0.24 5.57
CA LEU A 226 23.85 0.44 4.18
C LEU A 226 24.93 -0.10 3.23
N VAL A 227 24.49 -0.67 2.11
CA VAL A 227 25.39 -1.18 1.06
C VAL A 227 25.70 -0.16 -0.03
N GLY A 228 24.97 0.98 -0.07
CA GLY A 228 25.14 2.04 -1.06
C GLY A 228 24.74 3.42 -0.55
N ASP A 229 25.09 4.44 -1.33
CA ASP A 229 24.75 5.83 -1.02
C ASP A 229 23.24 6.03 -1.04
N SER A 230 22.75 6.80 -0.06
CA SER A 230 21.31 7.03 0.12
C SER A 230 20.97 8.52 0.13
N SER A 231 19.80 8.87 -0.39
CA SER A 231 19.34 10.25 -0.57
C SER A 231 17.91 10.44 -0.12
N PHE A 232 17.66 11.48 0.68
CA PHE A 232 16.35 11.85 1.20
C PHE A 232 16.08 13.33 0.90
N GLN A 233 15.06 13.62 0.08
CA GLN A 233 14.81 14.97 -0.40
C GLN A 233 13.33 15.35 -0.30
N THR A 234 13.03 16.51 0.31
CA THR A 234 11.68 17.11 0.27
C THR A 234 11.73 18.55 -0.22
N GLY A 235 10.76 18.93 -1.04
CA GLY A 235 10.57 20.32 -1.44
C GLY A 235 10.05 21.17 -0.28
N ALA A 236 9.00 20.72 0.39
CA ALA A 236 8.40 21.36 1.56
C ALA A 236 7.98 20.32 2.59
N GLY A 237 8.67 20.28 3.73
CA GLY A 237 8.47 19.31 4.79
C GLY A 237 9.75 19.04 5.55
N ASN A 238 9.72 18.04 6.40
CA ASN A 238 10.87 17.67 7.20
C ASN A 238 11.47 16.35 6.71
N VAL A 239 12.79 16.23 6.83
CA VAL A 239 13.52 14.98 6.65
C VAL A 239 14.09 14.58 8.00
N VAL A 240 13.71 13.40 8.48
CA VAL A 240 14.23 12.82 9.71
C VAL A 240 14.81 11.45 9.41
N VAL A 241 16.08 11.27 9.68
CA VAL A 241 16.74 9.97 9.52
C VAL A 241 17.27 9.53 10.87
N TYR A 242 16.85 8.35 11.29
CA TYR A 242 17.33 7.66 12.47
C TYR A 242 18.42 6.67 12.05
N ILE A 243 19.52 6.63 12.77
CA ILE A 243 20.64 5.73 12.47
C ILE A 243 21.02 4.99 13.76
N ALA A 244 21.18 3.68 13.67
CA ALA A 244 21.67 2.87 14.77
C ALA A 244 23.13 3.23 15.13
N ASP A 245 23.49 3.05 16.39
CA ASP A 245 24.77 3.53 16.94
C ASP A 245 26.02 2.89 16.32
N ASP A 246 25.88 1.75 15.67
CA ASP A 246 26.97 0.99 15.03
C ASP A 246 27.08 1.21 13.51
N VAL A 247 26.10 1.87 12.90
CA VAL A 247 26.09 2.15 11.45
C VAL A 247 27.08 3.26 11.11
N GLY A 248 28.04 2.98 10.22
CA GLY A 248 29.00 3.95 9.71
C GLY A 248 28.51 4.64 8.44
N ALA A 249 28.62 5.97 8.37
CA ALA A 249 28.24 6.74 7.19
C ALA A 249 28.98 8.07 7.07
N ASP A 250 29.07 8.59 5.83
CA ASP A 250 29.43 9.97 5.54
C ASP A 250 28.13 10.76 5.33
N VAL A 251 27.83 11.68 6.26
CA VAL A 251 26.50 12.33 6.32
C VAL A 251 26.55 13.78 5.88
N GLU A 252 25.58 14.21 5.09
CA GLU A 252 25.33 15.61 4.75
C GLU A 252 23.84 15.93 4.89
N GLY A 253 23.51 16.99 5.65
CA GLY A 253 22.14 17.49 5.79
C GLY A 253 22.06 18.96 5.48
N ARG A 254 21.06 19.38 4.68
CA ARG A 254 20.86 20.78 4.27
C ARG A 254 19.40 21.19 4.34
N ALA A 255 19.12 22.28 5.04
CA ALA A 255 17.83 22.96 5.04
C ALA A 255 17.99 24.35 4.43
N SER A 256 17.26 24.66 3.34
CA SER A 256 17.35 25.97 2.68
C SER A 256 16.60 27.04 3.49
N LEU A 257 15.36 26.76 3.89
CA LEU A 257 14.56 27.57 4.82
C LEU A 257 14.15 26.70 6.01
N GLY A 258 14.98 26.70 7.07
CA GLY A 258 14.73 25.90 8.26
C GLY A 258 15.99 25.57 9.05
N ASN A 259 15.94 24.46 9.78
CA ASN A 259 17.04 24.02 10.63
C ASN A 259 17.61 22.69 10.15
N ALA A 260 18.92 22.56 10.12
CA ALA A 260 19.60 21.28 9.99
C ALA A 260 20.29 20.94 11.32
N ARG A 261 20.00 19.77 11.88
CA ARG A 261 20.49 19.30 13.18
C ARG A 261 20.96 17.86 13.11
N SER A 262 21.95 17.54 13.90
CA SER A 262 22.43 16.17 14.08
C SER A 262 22.67 15.92 15.57
N GLU A 263 22.35 14.72 16.02
CA GLU A 263 22.70 14.22 17.36
C GLU A 263 24.11 13.60 17.40
N PHE A 264 24.72 13.41 16.22
CA PHE A 264 26.09 12.97 16.09
C PHE A 264 27.07 14.15 16.07
N ASP A 265 28.32 13.90 16.42
CA ASP A 265 29.38 14.92 16.41
C ASP A 265 29.85 15.22 14.98
N VAL A 266 29.16 16.14 14.33
CA VAL A 266 29.41 16.59 12.95
C VAL A 266 29.55 18.08 12.85
N ARG A 267 30.19 18.57 11.78
CA ARG A 267 30.35 20.02 11.55
C ARG A 267 29.03 20.64 11.12
N THR A 268 28.60 21.63 11.86
CA THR A 268 27.44 22.45 11.50
C THR A 268 27.89 23.78 10.88
N ARG A 269 27.19 24.22 9.83
CA ARG A 269 27.41 25.49 9.13
C ARG A 269 26.08 26.20 8.91
N GLY A 270 26.13 27.53 8.81
CA GLY A 270 24.99 28.37 8.43
C GLY A 270 24.67 29.43 9.45
N LYS A 271 24.14 30.54 8.93
CA LYS A 271 23.67 31.69 9.72
C LYS A 271 22.31 32.10 9.16
N PHE A 272 21.35 32.38 10.03
CA PHE A 272 20.00 32.88 9.75
C PHE A 272 19.07 31.89 9.01
N ILE A 273 19.12 31.76 7.69
CA ILE A 273 18.08 31.12 6.87
C ILE A 273 18.48 29.70 6.45
N SER A 274 19.69 29.51 5.91
CA SER A 274 20.17 28.21 5.44
C SER A 274 21.12 27.58 6.47
N LYS A 275 20.85 26.34 6.83
CA LYS A 275 21.68 25.57 7.76
C LYS A 275 22.03 24.22 7.15
N SER A 276 23.23 23.76 7.46
CA SER A 276 23.72 22.47 7.04
C SER A 276 24.61 21.84 8.11
N PHE A 277 24.68 20.52 8.07
CA PHE A 277 25.71 19.76 8.78
C PHE A 277 26.38 18.78 7.82
N SER A 278 27.61 18.42 8.10
CA SER A 278 28.32 17.37 7.39
C SER A 278 29.40 16.75 8.26
N GLY A 279 29.60 15.46 8.10
CA GLY A 279 30.63 14.75 8.87
C GLY A 279 30.64 13.27 8.59
N ARG A 280 31.55 12.62 9.29
CA ARG A 280 31.72 11.19 9.27
C ARG A 280 31.27 10.64 10.62
N ILE A 281 30.37 9.68 10.60
CA ILE A 281 29.89 8.99 11.81
C ILE A 281 30.39 7.55 11.82
N ASN A 282 30.75 7.04 13.00
CA ASN A 282 31.16 5.67 13.24
C ASN A 282 32.24 5.13 12.27
N GLY A 283 33.22 5.98 11.92
CA GLY A 283 34.32 5.64 11.01
C GLY A 283 34.07 5.92 9.54
N GLY A 284 32.86 6.35 9.15
CA GLY A 284 32.46 6.62 7.77
C GLY A 284 31.90 5.39 7.07
N GLY A 285 31.40 5.58 5.86
CA GLY A 285 30.75 4.55 5.07
C GLY A 285 30.04 5.16 3.86
N PRO A 286 28.99 4.52 3.35
CA PRO A 286 28.16 5.07 2.28
C PRO A 286 27.63 6.46 2.62
N ALA A 287 27.45 7.30 1.61
CA ALA A 287 26.97 8.66 1.81
C ALA A 287 25.46 8.66 2.13
N ILE A 288 25.08 9.46 3.13
CA ILE A 288 23.69 9.76 3.45
C ILE A 288 23.46 11.24 3.25
N THR A 289 22.70 11.59 2.22
CA THR A 289 22.38 12.96 1.86
C THR A 289 20.94 13.28 2.21
N MET A 290 20.72 14.37 2.97
CA MET A 290 19.38 14.80 3.38
C MET A 290 19.16 16.25 2.96
N SER A 291 18.03 16.58 2.35
CA SER A 291 17.73 17.96 1.97
C SER A 291 16.26 18.33 2.13
N SER A 292 16.04 19.59 2.55
CA SER A 292 14.70 20.20 2.58
C SER A 292 14.76 21.62 2.02
N GLY A 293 13.84 21.92 1.10
CA GLY A 293 13.67 23.29 0.58
C GLY A 293 13.09 24.21 1.64
N VAL A 294 11.96 23.85 2.22
CA VAL A 294 11.27 24.54 3.31
C VAL A 294 10.93 23.55 4.41
N GLY A 295 11.64 23.59 5.52
CA GLY A 295 11.47 22.67 6.63
C GLY A 295 12.78 22.32 7.31
N ASN A 296 12.76 21.27 8.11
CA ASN A 296 13.90 20.90 8.91
C ASN A 296 14.52 19.58 8.42
N VAL A 297 15.82 19.45 8.62
CA VAL A 297 16.55 18.20 8.42
C VAL A 297 17.14 17.78 9.76
N SER A 298 16.88 16.55 10.16
CA SER A 298 17.30 16.01 11.45
C SER A 298 17.91 14.63 11.29
N LEU A 299 19.14 14.48 11.73
CA LEU A 299 19.82 13.19 11.88
C LEU A 299 19.80 12.81 13.35
N ARG A 300 19.21 11.67 13.68
CA ARG A 300 18.98 11.22 15.04
C ARG A 300 19.61 9.86 15.31
N ARG A 301 19.78 9.55 16.56
CA ARG A 301 20.10 8.19 17.03
C ARG A 301 18.82 7.38 17.13
N ASN A 302 18.90 6.12 16.76
CA ASN A 302 17.78 5.19 16.91
C ASN A 302 17.75 4.58 18.30
#